data_434eb434ddb254d178e065e503542078
#
_entry.id   434eb434ddb254d178e065e503542078
#
_cell.length_a   1.000
_cell.length_b   1.000
_cell.length_c   1.000
_cell.angle_alpha   90.00
_cell.angle_beta   90.00
_cell.angle_gamma   90.00
#
_symmetry.space_group_name_H-M   'P 1'
#
loop_
_entity.id
_entity.type
_entity.pdbx_description
1 polymer ?
#
loop_
_entity_poly.entity_id
_entity_poly.type
_entity_poly.pdbx_seq_one_letter_code
_entity_poly.pdbx_strand_id
1 'polypeptide(L)'
;MVAQFASAVEDLLEVKHWLWCHYRPARRKDGSWYTPLSGHKGLMDYIATKDGRLLLFELKSDKGKLTDDQLIWKCELSLTGAEIYTWRPTDWPFIQETLTK
;
A
#
# COMPACT_ATOMS: atom_id res chain seq x y z
N MET A 1 8.98 6.25 -11.99
CA MET A 1 8.54 4.85 -12.18
C MET A 1 8.00 4.30 -10.89
N VAL A 2 6.92 3.53 -10.95
CA VAL A 2 6.31 2.94 -9.75
C VAL A 2 7.26 2.00 -9.03
N ALA A 3 8.06 1.22 -9.76
CA ALA A 3 9.02 0.29 -9.16
C ALA A 3 10.09 1.01 -8.32
N GLN A 4 10.60 2.14 -8.81
CA GLN A 4 11.59 2.93 -8.08
C GLN A 4 10.96 3.61 -6.87
N PHE A 5 9.74 4.07 -7.02
CA PHE A 5 8.98 4.65 -5.93
C PHE A 5 8.72 3.62 -4.83
N ALA A 6 8.30 2.41 -5.21
CA ALA A 6 8.06 1.32 -4.26
C ALA A 6 9.34 0.99 -3.48
N SER A 7 10.49 0.90 -4.17
CA SER A 7 11.77 0.65 -3.50
C SER A 7 12.11 1.73 -2.49
N ALA A 8 11.87 2.99 -2.83
CA ALA A 8 12.13 4.10 -1.91
C ALA A 8 11.25 4.03 -0.66
N VAL A 9 9.98 3.71 -0.83
CA VAL A 9 9.05 3.56 0.30
C VAL A 9 9.47 2.38 1.19
N GLU A 10 9.81 1.25 0.58
CA GLU A 10 10.20 0.05 1.33
C GLU A 10 11.52 0.27 2.10
N ASP A 11 12.49 0.95 1.49
CA ASP A 11 13.73 1.31 2.17
C ASP A 11 13.46 2.20 3.38
N LEU A 12 12.55 3.15 3.25
CA LEU A 12 12.19 4.05 4.34
C LEU A 12 11.48 3.29 5.47
N LEU A 13 10.59 2.35 5.15
CA LEU A 13 9.96 1.49 6.14
C LEU A 13 10.99 0.71 6.95
N GLU A 14 12.01 0.16 6.28
CA GLU A 14 13.08 -0.57 6.94
C GLU A 14 13.95 0.36 7.82
N VAL A 15 14.36 1.50 7.29
CA VAL A 15 15.19 2.46 8.03
C VAL A 15 14.48 2.97 9.28
N LYS A 16 13.18 3.16 9.20
CA LYS A 16 12.36 3.65 10.33
C LYS A 16 11.80 2.53 11.20
N HIS A 17 12.19 1.29 10.96
CA HIS A 17 11.87 0.13 11.78
C HIS A 17 10.38 -0.22 11.85
N TRP A 18 9.66 -0.05 10.75
CA TRP A 18 8.29 -0.53 10.65
C TRP A 18 8.26 -2.03 10.44
N LEU A 19 7.29 -2.69 11.05
CA LEU A 19 6.93 -4.06 10.67
C LEU A 19 5.96 -3.93 9.49
N TRP A 20 6.29 -4.51 8.35
CA TRP A 20 5.52 -4.27 7.14
C TRP A 20 5.50 -5.49 6.21
N CYS A 21 4.50 -5.52 5.34
CA CYS A 21 4.35 -6.57 4.35
C CYS A 21 3.73 -5.98 3.08
N HIS A 22 4.18 -6.45 1.94
CA HIS A 22 3.64 -6.08 0.63
C HIS A 22 3.05 -7.33 -0.01
N TYR A 23 1.75 -7.31 -0.30
CA TYR A 23 1.08 -8.40 -0.99
C TYR A 23 1.32 -8.27 -2.49
N ARG A 24 1.77 -9.33 -3.13
CA ARG A 24 2.06 -9.33 -4.56
C ARG A 24 1.23 -10.38 -5.27
N PRO A 25 0.69 -10.07 -6.47
CA PRO A 25 0.07 -11.09 -7.30
C PRO A 25 1.09 -12.17 -7.66
N ALA A 26 0.65 -13.41 -7.72
CA ALA A 26 1.48 -14.52 -8.17
C ALA A 26 1.28 -14.75 -9.66
N ARG A 27 2.29 -15.32 -10.33
CA ARG A 27 2.23 -15.60 -11.76
C ARG A 27 1.90 -17.07 -11.98
N ARG A 28 0.94 -17.34 -12.87
CA ARG A 28 0.58 -18.70 -13.25
C ARG A 28 1.57 -19.24 -14.30
N LYS A 29 1.57 -20.56 -14.48
CA LYS A 29 2.43 -21.21 -15.47
C LYS A 29 2.18 -20.69 -16.89
N ASP A 30 0.94 -20.29 -17.20
CA ASP A 30 0.59 -19.75 -18.52
C ASP A 30 0.97 -18.28 -18.70
N GLY A 31 1.60 -17.67 -17.68
CA GLY A 31 2.01 -16.28 -17.72
C GLY A 31 1.00 -15.29 -17.17
N SER A 32 -0.23 -15.71 -16.90
CA SER A 32 -1.23 -14.82 -16.33
C SER A 32 -0.96 -14.55 -14.84
N TRP A 33 -1.48 -13.43 -14.36
CA TRP A 33 -1.37 -13.06 -12.95
C TRP A 33 -2.60 -13.50 -12.17
N TYR A 34 -2.40 -13.84 -10.90
CA TYR A 34 -3.51 -14.09 -10.00
C TYR A 34 -3.12 -13.69 -8.57
N THR A 35 -4.12 -13.39 -7.76
CA THR A 35 -3.95 -13.16 -6.33
C THR A 35 -4.70 -14.28 -5.60
N PRO A 36 -4.00 -15.12 -4.81
CA PRO A 36 -4.69 -16.18 -4.04
C PRO A 36 -5.55 -15.51 -2.97
N LEU A 37 -6.83 -15.44 -3.24
CA LEU A 37 -7.76 -14.63 -2.46
C LEU A 37 -9.11 -15.31 -2.36
N SER A 38 -9.68 -15.31 -1.17
CA SER A 38 -11.09 -15.62 -0.94
C SER A 38 -11.71 -14.37 -0.33
N GLY A 39 -12.88 -13.96 -0.81
CA GLY A 39 -13.54 -12.74 -0.39
C GLY A 39 -13.40 -11.63 -1.42
N HIS A 40 -13.46 -10.38 -0.95
CA HIS A 40 -13.51 -9.23 -1.84
C HIS A 40 -12.13 -8.71 -2.19
N LYS A 41 -11.88 -8.55 -3.49
CA LYS A 41 -10.63 -7.97 -3.99
C LYS A 41 -10.59 -6.45 -3.77
N GLY A 42 -9.41 -5.86 -3.93
CA GLY A 42 -9.24 -4.41 -3.86
C GLY A 42 -8.61 -3.92 -2.56
N LEU A 43 -8.22 -4.84 -1.66
CA LEU A 43 -7.50 -4.47 -0.45
C LEU A 43 -6.17 -3.81 -0.81
N MET A 44 -5.73 -2.88 0.02
CA MET A 44 -4.43 -2.21 -0.15
C MET A 44 -3.28 -3.23 -0.17
N ASP A 45 -2.24 -2.93 -0.95
CA ASP A 45 -1.13 -3.85 -1.18
C ASP A 45 -0.15 -3.93 -0.01
N TYR A 46 -0.12 -2.92 0.84
CA TYR A 46 0.82 -2.83 1.96
C TYR A 46 0.11 -2.74 3.29
N ILE A 47 0.68 -3.39 4.28
CA ILE A 47 0.30 -3.21 5.68
C ILE A 47 1.57 -2.91 6.47
N ALA A 48 1.51 -1.95 7.37
CA ALA A 48 2.64 -1.58 8.22
C ALA A 48 2.15 -1.21 9.61
N THR A 49 2.93 -1.57 10.63
CA THR A 49 2.58 -1.23 12.00
C THR A 49 3.83 -0.88 12.79
N LYS A 50 3.68 0.07 13.71
CA LYS A 50 4.75 0.49 14.60
C LYS A 50 4.15 1.30 15.74
N ASP A 51 4.55 0.99 16.97
CA ASP A 51 4.19 1.77 18.16
C ASP A 51 2.67 2.02 18.28
N GLY A 52 1.87 1.01 18.00
CA GLY A 52 0.42 1.11 18.11
C GLY A 52 -0.26 1.75 16.91
N ARG A 53 0.48 2.14 15.89
CA ARG A 53 -0.07 2.67 14.65
C ARG A 53 -0.26 1.55 13.64
N LEU A 54 -1.35 1.60 12.89
CA LEU A 54 -1.63 0.68 11.80
C LEU A 54 -1.84 1.47 10.52
N LEU A 55 -1.03 1.17 9.50
CA LEU A 55 -1.15 1.75 8.17
C LEU A 55 -1.52 0.68 7.17
N LEU A 56 -2.49 0.98 6.31
CA LEU A 56 -2.75 0.19 5.11
C LEU A 56 -2.68 1.15 3.93
N PHE A 57 -1.87 0.81 2.95
CA PHE A 57 -1.67 1.75 1.84
C PHE A 57 -1.38 1.03 0.54
N GLU A 58 -1.53 1.78 -0.55
CA GLU A 58 -1.15 1.34 -1.87
C GLU A 58 -0.37 2.42 -2.57
N LEU A 59 0.45 2.01 -3.51
CA LEU A 59 1.30 2.91 -4.28
C LEU A 59 0.76 3.00 -5.70
N LYS A 60 0.58 4.20 -6.19
CA LYS A 60 0.11 4.48 -7.55
C LYS A 60 1.08 5.41 -8.25
N SER A 61 1.11 5.34 -9.58
CA SER A 61 1.77 6.38 -10.36
C SER A 61 1.00 7.70 -10.20
N ASP A 62 1.62 8.81 -10.60
CA ASP A 62 0.96 10.11 -10.49
C ASP A 62 -0.37 10.20 -11.25
N LYS A 63 -0.54 9.38 -12.28
CA LYS A 63 -1.75 9.36 -13.11
C LYS A 63 -2.61 8.12 -12.91
N GLY A 64 -2.17 7.16 -12.10
CA GLY A 64 -2.93 5.95 -11.85
C GLY A 64 -4.20 6.25 -11.06
N LYS A 65 -5.26 5.50 -11.34
CA LYS A 65 -6.55 5.67 -10.67
C LYS A 65 -6.86 4.48 -9.80
N LEU A 66 -7.59 4.73 -8.72
CA LEU A 66 -8.14 3.66 -7.90
C LEU A 66 -9.27 2.98 -8.65
N THR A 67 -9.36 1.65 -8.52
CA THR A 67 -10.53 0.91 -9.00
C THR A 67 -11.69 1.13 -8.03
N ASP A 68 -12.91 0.78 -8.47
CA ASP A 68 -14.08 0.85 -7.60
C ASP A 68 -13.92 -0.04 -6.38
N ASP A 69 -13.37 -1.25 -6.56
CA ASP A 69 -13.11 -2.16 -5.46
C ASP A 69 -12.13 -1.56 -4.43
N GLN A 70 -11.08 -0.90 -4.90
CA GLN A 70 -10.11 -0.22 -4.02
C GLN A 70 -10.78 0.93 -3.26
N LEU A 71 -11.67 1.66 -3.90
CA LEU A 71 -12.39 2.76 -3.25
C LEU A 71 -13.32 2.25 -2.14
N ILE A 72 -13.99 1.13 -2.37
CA ILE A 72 -14.85 0.52 -1.35
C ILE A 72 -14.04 0.15 -0.12
N TRP A 73 -12.91 -0.54 -0.30
CA TRP A 73 -12.02 -0.89 0.80
C TRP A 73 -11.52 0.34 1.54
N LYS A 74 -11.10 1.36 0.79
CA LYS A 74 -10.57 2.58 1.37
C LYS A 74 -11.60 3.28 2.24
N CYS A 75 -12.84 3.40 1.76
CA CYS A 75 -13.93 4.03 2.51
C CYS A 75 -14.23 3.28 3.80
N GLU A 76 -14.38 1.96 3.72
CA GLU A 76 -14.71 1.15 4.90
C GLU A 76 -13.59 1.18 5.93
N LEU A 77 -12.36 0.99 5.50
CA LEU A 77 -11.20 0.99 6.40
C LEU A 77 -10.97 2.36 7.04
N SER A 78 -11.29 3.44 6.34
CA SER A 78 -11.11 4.80 6.87
C SER A 78 -11.99 5.06 8.09
N LEU A 79 -13.02 4.26 8.31
CA LEU A 79 -13.90 4.37 9.47
C LEU A 79 -13.37 3.65 10.70
N THR A 80 -12.28 2.89 10.56
CA THR A 80 -11.77 2.02 11.65
C THR A 80 -10.79 2.73 12.58
N GLY A 81 -10.32 3.90 12.22
CA GLY A 81 -9.24 4.57 12.94
C GLY A 81 -7.84 4.20 12.48
N ALA A 82 -7.69 3.20 11.61
CA ALA A 82 -6.42 2.92 10.96
C ALA A 82 -6.07 4.02 9.96
N GLU A 83 -4.77 4.18 9.70
CA GLU A 83 -4.29 5.17 8.72
C GLU A 83 -4.33 4.52 7.33
N ILE A 84 -5.12 5.07 6.43
CA ILE A 84 -5.33 4.51 5.10
C ILE A 84 -4.85 5.52 4.06
N TYR A 85 -3.93 5.10 3.22
CA TYR A 85 -3.31 6.00 2.25
C TYR A 85 -3.29 5.42 0.84
N THR A 86 -3.38 6.31 -0.13
CA THR A 86 -3.01 6.06 -1.52
C THR A 86 -1.86 7.00 -1.79
N TRP A 87 -0.66 6.47 -1.95
CA TRP A 87 0.54 7.28 -2.10
C TRP A 87 1.05 7.28 -3.54
N ARG A 88 1.45 8.47 -3.97
CA ARG A 88 2.00 8.72 -5.30
C ARG A 88 3.40 9.32 -5.14
N PRO A 89 4.24 9.28 -6.17
CA PRO A 89 5.59 9.89 -6.06
C PRO A 89 5.57 11.34 -5.59
N THR A 90 4.57 12.13 -6.02
CA THR A 90 4.43 13.51 -5.58
C THR A 90 4.15 13.68 -4.11
N ASP A 91 3.73 12.60 -3.43
CA ASP A 91 3.46 12.62 -1.98
C ASP A 91 4.71 12.35 -1.14
N TRP A 92 5.89 12.24 -1.75
CA TRP A 92 7.10 11.81 -1.05
C TRP A 92 7.40 12.60 0.24
N PRO A 93 7.33 13.93 0.26
CA PRO A 93 7.55 14.66 1.52
C PRO A 93 6.55 14.28 2.61
N PHE A 94 5.30 14.08 2.26
CA PHE A 94 4.26 13.65 3.19
C PHE A 94 4.51 12.21 3.69
N ILE A 95 4.96 11.32 2.80
CA ILE A 95 5.30 9.94 3.15
C ILE A 95 6.44 9.92 4.17
N GLN A 96 7.49 10.71 3.92
CA GLN A 96 8.62 10.83 4.83
C GLN A 96 8.16 11.30 6.20
N GLU A 97 7.32 12.31 6.26
CA GLU A 97 6.77 12.81 7.51
C GLU A 97 5.94 11.76 8.23
N THR A 98 5.06 11.07 7.51
CA THR A 98 4.16 10.06 8.08
C THR A 98 4.94 8.90 8.68
N LEU A 99 5.96 8.39 7.99
CA LEU A 99 6.73 7.24 8.43
C LEU A 99 7.79 7.58 9.47
N THR A 100 8.10 8.85 9.67
CA THR A 100 9.09 9.31 10.62
C THR A 100 8.50 9.64 12.01
N LYS A 101 7.23 9.93 12.07
CA LYS A 101 6.55 10.25 13.33
C LYS A 101 6.65 9.15 14.37
#